data_8546ab64dd0fa05f54dcc3d91427fb5d
#
_entry.id   8546ab64dd0fa05f54dcc3d91427fb5d
#
_cell.length_a   1.000
_cell.length_b   1.000
_cell.length_c   1.000
_cell.angle_alpha   90.00
_cell.angle_beta   90.00
_cell.angle_gamma   90.00
#
_symmetry.space_group_name_H-M   'P 1'
#
loop_
_entity.id
_entity.type
_entity.pdbx_description
1 polymer ?
#
loop_
_entity_poly.entity_id
_entity_poly.type
_entity_poly.pdbx_seq_one_letter_code
_entity_poly.pdbx_strand_id
1 'polypeptide(L)'
;MKILWLSSWFGDYRVPVYDNLNRLSDGAFWIVCSEMETSELVRRKLREKLGDHAIIMPQQKIIRLGNADSDFANSSLALHWQQGLYSAIRNVKPDVIIVEGFGRWAPAGIIYSILHRKRLLMFYERTAWTERKAGWWRTLYRRLAGKAVDCFLSNGAFSEQYLRENLGFSSAPIIRGCMSADSFYLHYDVEAELEARHKADREAECRNGKGIRFLYVGRIVEPKGIRQLLEAWEIHHRSYPDDTLTLAGEGILLNEMRERYGDDKGIIMAGYVSYDRIYSYYKDCDVVVQPTLEDNWSLVIPEAMSCGRAVMCSIYNGGYPELVKDSVNGYSFDPLDKEGFVNAFAKFHSANLLKMGRQGMMIEKNFSPEKAALRIYKACCPVV
;
A
#
# COMPACT_ATOMS: atom_id res chain seq x y z
N MET A 1 11.62 19.04 -18.76
CA MET A 1 10.33 18.35 -19.03
C MET A 1 9.43 18.56 -17.83
N LYS A 2 8.27 19.19 -17.99
CA LYS A 2 7.31 19.42 -16.90
C LYS A 2 6.43 18.21 -16.70
N ILE A 3 6.45 17.64 -15.50
CA ILE A 3 5.65 16.48 -15.11
C ILE A 3 4.54 16.96 -14.18
N LEU A 4 3.29 16.65 -14.48
CA LEU A 4 2.14 16.92 -13.63
C LEU A 4 1.55 15.60 -13.12
N TRP A 5 1.48 15.44 -11.80
CA TRP A 5 0.71 14.36 -11.17
C TRP A 5 -0.65 14.88 -10.72
N LEU A 6 -1.72 14.33 -11.27
CA LEU A 6 -3.08 14.75 -11.06
C LEU A 6 -3.86 13.69 -10.26
N SER A 7 -4.22 13.98 -9.03
CA SER A 7 -5.10 13.13 -8.21
C SER A 7 -5.87 13.99 -7.22
N SER A 8 -7.11 13.59 -6.90
CA SER A 8 -7.87 14.27 -5.84
C SER A 8 -7.33 13.94 -4.44
N TRP A 9 -6.62 12.84 -4.29
CA TRP A 9 -6.09 12.36 -3.01
C TRP A 9 -4.62 11.98 -3.13
N PHE A 10 -3.83 12.35 -2.13
CA PHE A 10 -2.44 11.94 -1.97
C PHE A 10 -2.21 11.36 -0.58
N GLY A 11 -1.43 10.29 -0.51
CA GLY A 11 -1.04 9.65 0.75
C GLY A 11 0.30 10.15 1.28
N ASP A 12 0.45 10.17 2.60
CA ASP A 12 1.66 10.59 3.30
C ASP A 12 2.88 9.76 2.88
N TYR A 13 2.72 8.46 2.79
CA TYR A 13 3.75 7.48 2.43
C TYR A 13 4.39 7.71 1.05
N ARG A 14 3.73 8.45 0.14
CA ARG A 14 4.24 8.77 -1.19
C ARG A 14 5.02 10.09 -1.26
N VAL A 15 5.00 10.91 -0.22
CA VAL A 15 5.72 12.19 -0.23
C VAL A 15 7.21 12.03 -0.56
N PRO A 16 7.93 11.00 -0.05
CA PRO A 16 9.31 10.75 -0.46
C PRO A 16 9.48 10.44 -1.96
N VAL A 17 8.50 9.78 -2.59
CA VAL A 17 8.51 9.53 -4.04
C VAL A 17 8.39 10.85 -4.81
N TYR A 18 7.51 11.75 -4.38
CA TYR A 18 7.31 13.06 -5.03
C TYR A 18 8.52 13.98 -4.88
N ASP A 19 9.17 13.99 -3.72
CA ASP A 19 10.43 14.71 -3.48
C ASP A 19 11.54 14.21 -4.41
N ASN A 20 11.66 12.89 -4.57
CA ASN A 20 12.61 12.29 -5.51
C ASN A 20 12.28 12.61 -6.98
N LEU A 21 10.99 12.59 -7.37
CA LEU A 21 10.58 13.01 -8.72
C LEU A 21 10.89 14.47 -9.00
N ASN A 22 10.69 15.35 -8.02
CA ASN A 22 11.04 16.75 -8.14
C ASN A 22 12.54 16.95 -8.38
N ARG A 23 13.38 16.23 -7.61
CA ARG A 23 14.84 16.24 -7.80
C ARG A 23 15.26 15.69 -9.16
N LEU A 24 14.71 14.55 -9.59
CA LEU A 24 15.02 13.94 -10.90
C LEU A 24 14.58 14.77 -12.08
N SER A 25 13.59 15.64 -11.92
CA SER A 25 13.09 16.54 -12.96
C SER A 25 13.65 17.97 -12.89
N ASP A 26 14.71 18.19 -12.09
CA ASP A 26 15.31 19.51 -11.84
C ASP A 26 14.28 20.55 -11.41
N GLY A 27 13.40 20.19 -10.48
CA GLY A 27 12.35 21.06 -9.97
C GLY A 27 11.13 21.23 -10.90
N ALA A 28 11.02 20.46 -11.98
CA ALA A 28 9.91 20.57 -12.93
C ALA A 28 8.77 19.55 -12.67
N PHE A 29 8.54 19.20 -11.42
CA PHE A 29 7.47 18.30 -10.97
C PHE A 29 6.36 19.07 -10.26
N TRP A 30 5.13 18.83 -10.68
CA TRP A 30 3.93 19.50 -10.20
C TRP A 30 2.91 18.50 -9.69
N ILE A 31 2.15 18.90 -8.68
CA ILE A 31 1.01 18.14 -8.14
C ILE A 31 -0.23 19.02 -8.16
N VAL A 32 -1.38 18.45 -8.53
CA VAL A 32 -2.70 19.04 -8.31
C VAL A 32 -3.52 18.08 -7.44
N CYS A 33 -3.94 18.55 -6.25
CA CYS A 33 -4.72 17.75 -5.29
C CYS A 33 -5.94 18.51 -4.75
N SER A 34 -6.88 17.76 -4.15
CA SER A 34 -8.06 18.33 -3.49
C SER A 34 -7.74 18.65 -2.04
N GLU A 35 -8.19 19.83 -1.59
CA GLU A 35 -8.18 20.21 -0.18
C GLU A 35 -9.05 19.29 0.67
N MET A 36 -10.18 18.83 0.12
CA MET A 36 -11.14 18.00 0.84
C MET A 36 -10.71 16.55 1.05
N GLU A 37 -9.97 15.98 0.09
CA GLU A 37 -9.60 14.56 0.13
C GLU A 37 -8.15 14.33 0.59
N THR A 38 -7.27 15.33 0.46
CA THR A 38 -5.89 15.25 0.94
C THR A 38 -5.79 15.85 2.33
N SER A 39 -5.29 15.11 3.31
CA SER A 39 -5.18 15.59 4.70
C SER A 39 -4.31 16.83 4.82
N GLU A 40 -4.55 17.65 5.85
CA GLU A 40 -3.77 18.88 6.09
C GLU A 40 -2.28 18.57 6.28
N LEU A 41 -1.94 17.51 7.01
CA LEU A 41 -0.56 17.07 7.19
C LEU A 41 0.13 16.80 5.85
N VAL A 42 -0.51 16.07 4.95
CA VAL A 42 0.03 15.76 3.62
C VAL A 42 0.16 17.04 2.79
N ARG A 43 -0.85 17.90 2.78
CA ARG A 43 -0.80 19.19 2.06
C ARG A 43 0.36 20.07 2.54
N ARG A 44 0.61 20.11 3.85
CA ARG A 44 1.77 20.83 4.42
C ARG A 44 3.08 20.24 3.92
N LYS A 45 3.27 18.92 4.03
CA LYS A 45 4.47 18.23 3.53
C LYS A 45 4.70 18.44 2.02
N LEU A 46 3.63 18.42 1.22
CA LEU A 46 3.72 18.70 -0.22
C LEU A 46 4.18 20.13 -0.50
N ARG A 47 3.66 21.13 0.24
CA ARG A 47 4.11 22.52 0.13
C ARG A 47 5.56 22.72 0.57
N GLU A 48 5.98 22.05 1.65
CA GLU A 48 7.37 22.08 2.13
C GLU A 48 8.35 21.52 1.07
N LYS A 49 7.96 20.47 0.33
CA LYS A 49 8.81 19.82 -0.67
C LYS A 49 8.75 20.42 -2.06
N LEU A 50 7.60 20.94 -2.46
CA LEU A 50 7.33 21.38 -3.84
C LEU A 50 7.03 22.88 -3.96
N GLY A 51 6.84 23.60 -2.85
CA GLY A 51 6.50 25.02 -2.88
C GLY A 51 5.21 25.29 -3.68
N ASP A 52 5.26 26.25 -4.58
CA ASP A 52 4.15 26.66 -5.46
C ASP A 52 3.78 25.59 -6.51
N HIS A 53 4.59 24.53 -6.67
CA HIS A 53 4.27 23.41 -7.54
C HIS A 53 3.25 22.44 -6.91
N ALA A 54 2.91 22.60 -5.64
CA ALA A 54 1.80 21.89 -4.98
C ALA A 54 0.51 22.72 -5.07
N ILE A 55 -0.27 22.52 -6.13
CA ILE A 55 -1.54 23.23 -6.38
C ILE A 55 -2.65 22.50 -5.63
N ILE A 56 -3.22 23.16 -4.62
CA ILE A 56 -4.31 22.63 -3.80
C ILE A 56 -5.61 23.27 -4.26
N MET A 57 -6.53 22.43 -4.77
CA MET A 57 -7.83 22.88 -5.27
C MET A 57 -8.83 22.92 -4.13
N PRO A 58 -9.50 24.05 -3.90
CA PRO A 58 -10.56 24.16 -2.90
C PRO A 58 -11.79 23.38 -3.36
N GLN A 59 -12.73 23.21 -2.50
CA GLN A 59 -14.09 22.65 -2.69
C GLN A 59 -14.36 21.86 -3.96
N GLN A 60 -14.64 20.57 -3.83
CA GLN A 60 -15.15 19.74 -4.93
C GLN A 60 -16.57 19.22 -4.60
N LYS A 61 -17.34 18.90 -5.63
CA LYS A 61 -18.61 18.17 -5.49
C LYS A 61 -18.36 16.70 -5.73
N ILE A 62 -18.82 15.85 -4.80
CA ILE A 62 -18.76 14.40 -4.93
C ILE A 62 -20.18 13.86 -4.89
N ILE A 63 -20.60 13.20 -5.99
CA ILE A 63 -21.88 12.50 -6.07
C ILE A 63 -21.58 11.01 -5.92
N ARG A 64 -22.16 10.38 -4.89
CA ARG A 64 -21.99 8.94 -4.63
C ARG A 64 -23.27 8.20 -4.99
N LEU A 65 -23.13 7.10 -5.75
CA LEU A 65 -24.19 6.21 -6.17
C LEU A 65 -23.85 4.78 -5.75
N GLY A 66 -24.81 4.05 -5.19
CA GLY A 66 -24.61 2.68 -4.70
C GLY A 66 -24.42 2.59 -3.17
N ASN A 67 -23.98 1.43 -2.68
CA ASN A 67 -23.77 1.20 -1.25
C ASN A 67 -22.49 1.85 -0.77
N ALA A 68 -22.63 2.97 -0.05
CA ALA A 68 -21.51 3.73 0.51
C ALA A 68 -20.95 3.12 1.81
N ASP A 69 -21.69 2.21 2.46
CA ASP A 69 -21.33 1.66 3.77
C ASP A 69 -20.42 0.43 3.68
N SER A 70 -20.14 -0.06 2.47
CA SER A 70 -19.28 -1.20 2.26
C SER A 70 -17.82 -0.79 2.06
N ASP A 71 -16.93 -1.37 2.83
CA ASP A 71 -15.47 -1.20 2.72
C ASP A 71 -14.82 -1.98 1.55
N PHE A 72 -15.58 -2.88 0.90
CA PHE A 72 -15.10 -3.62 -0.26
C PHE A 72 -15.07 -2.76 -1.53
N ALA A 73 -14.12 -3.05 -2.42
CA ALA A 73 -13.98 -2.34 -3.69
C ALA A 73 -15.23 -2.48 -4.57
N ASN A 74 -15.51 -1.45 -5.37
CA ASN A 74 -16.63 -1.39 -6.33
C ASN A 74 -18.05 -1.43 -5.74
N SER A 75 -18.22 -1.29 -4.44
CA SER A 75 -19.54 -1.19 -3.78
C SER A 75 -20.29 0.08 -4.13
N SER A 76 -19.59 1.15 -4.49
CA SER A 76 -20.16 2.44 -4.87
C SER A 76 -19.45 3.06 -6.08
N LEU A 77 -20.09 4.04 -6.71
CA LEU A 77 -19.50 4.93 -7.73
C LEU A 77 -19.46 6.35 -7.18
N ALA A 78 -18.28 6.95 -7.16
CA ALA A 78 -18.11 8.36 -6.81
C ALA A 78 -17.75 9.16 -8.07
N LEU A 79 -18.59 10.14 -8.41
CA LEU A 79 -18.33 11.11 -9.47
C LEU A 79 -17.79 12.39 -8.83
N HIS A 80 -16.60 12.79 -9.24
CA HIS A 80 -15.90 13.95 -8.71
C HIS A 80 -15.98 15.10 -9.72
N TRP A 81 -16.52 16.24 -9.27
CA TRP A 81 -16.57 17.46 -10.06
C TRP A 81 -15.75 18.55 -9.36
N GLN A 82 -14.68 19.01 -10.00
CA GLN A 82 -13.81 20.07 -9.51
C GLN A 82 -13.85 21.26 -10.47
N GLN A 83 -14.40 22.38 -10.01
CA GLN A 83 -14.37 23.61 -10.79
C GLN A 83 -12.93 24.10 -10.96
N GLY A 84 -12.59 24.57 -12.15
CA GLY A 84 -11.27 25.12 -12.45
C GLY A 84 -10.16 24.08 -12.64
N LEU A 85 -10.43 22.75 -12.53
CA LEU A 85 -9.42 21.71 -12.67
C LEU A 85 -8.70 21.76 -14.03
N TYR A 86 -9.47 21.89 -15.13
CA TYR A 86 -8.90 21.99 -16.46
C TYR A 86 -8.00 23.24 -16.62
N SER A 87 -8.42 24.36 -16.03
CA SER A 87 -7.61 25.60 -16.02
C SER A 87 -6.31 25.44 -15.22
N ALA A 88 -6.36 24.72 -14.08
CA ALA A 88 -5.16 24.41 -13.31
C ALA A 88 -4.15 23.59 -14.14
N ILE A 89 -4.61 22.54 -14.82
CA ILE A 89 -3.77 21.72 -15.71
C ILE A 89 -3.18 22.61 -16.84
N ARG A 90 -4.02 23.44 -17.45
CA ARG A 90 -3.61 24.34 -18.56
C ARG A 90 -2.58 25.37 -18.13
N ASN A 91 -2.68 25.90 -16.90
CA ASN A 91 -1.72 26.88 -16.38
C ASN A 91 -0.33 26.28 -16.15
N VAL A 92 -0.25 25.01 -15.71
CA VAL A 92 1.02 24.27 -15.58
C VAL A 92 1.67 24.05 -16.93
N LYS A 93 0.90 23.82 -18.00
CA LYS A 93 1.38 23.45 -19.35
C LYS A 93 2.32 22.24 -19.30
N PRO A 94 1.85 21.09 -18.78
CA PRO A 94 2.70 19.92 -18.61
C PRO A 94 3.11 19.31 -19.97
N ASP A 95 4.28 18.69 -20.00
CA ASP A 95 4.72 17.83 -21.09
C ASP A 95 4.23 16.40 -20.90
N VAL A 96 4.17 15.97 -19.62
CA VAL A 96 3.71 14.64 -19.20
C VAL A 96 2.69 14.79 -18.09
N ILE A 97 1.60 14.03 -18.18
CA ILE A 97 0.56 13.98 -17.16
C ILE A 97 0.53 12.56 -16.57
N ILE A 98 0.54 12.46 -15.25
CA ILE A 98 0.33 11.22 -14.52
C ILE A 98 -1.05 11.31 -13.84
N VAL A 99 -1.93 10.34 -14.10
CA VAL A 99 -3.24 10.22 -13.45
C VAL A 99 -3.33 8.93 -12.63
N GLU A 100 -4.23 8.88 -11.65
CA GLU A 100 -4.45 7.70 -10.80
C GLU A 100 -5.75 6.99 -11.16
N GLY A 101 -5.62 5.80 -11.76
CA GLY A 101 -6.75 4.99 -12.20
C GLY A 101 -7.60 5.68 -13.26
N PHE A 102 -8.85 5.22 -13.40
CA PHE A 102 -9.79 5.70 -14.42
C PHE A 102 -10.87 6.63 -13.87
N GLY A 103 -10.92 6.79 -12.54
CA GLY A 103 -11.94 7.58 -11.84
C GLY A 103 -11.45 8.95 -11.40
N ARG A 104 -12.20 9.54 -10.47
CA ARG A 104 -11.86 10.83 -9.84
C ARG A 104 -11.54 11.91 -10.88
N TRP A 105 -10.33 12.47 -10.85
CA TRP A 105 -9.87 13.53 -11.74
C TRP A 105 -9.16 13.02 -13.02
N ALA A 106 -8.95 11.72 -13.15
CA ALA A 106 -8.30 11.14 -14.33
C ALA A 106 -8.98 11.52 -15.66
N PRO A 107 -10.32 11.58 -15.78
CA PRO A 107 -10.96 12.03 -17.03
C PRO A 107 -10.49 13.41 -17.50
N ALA A 108 -10.26 14.36 -16.60
CA ALA A 108 -9.75 15.69 -16.96
C ALA A 108 -8.32 15.63 -17.53
N GLY A 109 -7.44 14.83 -16.93
CA GLY A 109 -6.09 14.58 -17.43
C GLY A 109 -6.08 13.88 -18.78
N ILE A 110 -6.94 12.87 -18.97
CA ILE A 110 -7.10 12.14 -20.24
C ILE A 110 -7.56 13.10 -21.35
N ILE A 111 -8.61 13.89 -21.10
CA ILE A 111 -9.14 14.87 -22.08
C ILE A 111 -8.05 15.90 -22.44
N TYR A 112 -7.36 16.46 -21.45
CA TYR A 112 -6.30 17.42 -21.69
C TYR A 112 -5.17 16.81 -22.54
N SER A 113 -4.74 15.59 -22.22
CA SER A 113 -3.68 14.88 -22.94
C SER A 113 -4.06 14.68 -24.43
N ILE A 114 -5.28 14.23 -24.71
CA ILE A 114 -5.78 14.04 -26.08
C ILE A 114 -5.79 15.38 -26.85
N LEU A 115 -6.41 16.42 -26.26
CA LEU A 115 -6.58 17.72 -26.92
C LEU A 115 -5.25 18.43 -27.18
N HIS A 116 -4.28 18.28 -26.31
CA HIS A 116 -2.98 18.97 -26.41
C HIS A 116 -1.83 18.05 -26.86
N ARG A 117 -2.12 16.80 -27.23
CA ARG A 117 -1.16 15.78 -27.67
C ARG A 117 0.00 15.64 -26.66
N LYS A 118 -0.35 15.52 -25.37
CA LYS A 118 0.60 15.36 -24.28
C LYS A 118 0.69 13.90 -23.86
N ARG A 119 1.89 13.49 -23.44
CA ARG A 119 2.13 12.14 -22.94
C ARG A 119 1.32 11.89 -21.67
N LEU A 120 0.58 10.78 -21.63
CA LEU A 120 -0.28 10.37 -20.52
C LEU A 120 0.22 9.07 -19.89
N LEU A 121 0.58 9.14 -18.62
CA LEU A 121 0.86 7.95 -17.81
C LEU A 121 -0.29 7.72 -16.84
N MET A 122 -0.60 6.45 -16.57
CA MET A 122 -1.64 6.11 -15.62
C MET A 122 -1.09 5.20 -14.53
N PHE A 123 -1.12 5.68 -13.28
CA PHE A 123 -0.86 4.86 -12.13
C PHE A 123 -2.05 3.93 -11.87
N TYR A 124 -1.83 2.61 -11.85
CA TYR A 124 -2.90 1.63 -11.73
C TYR A 124 -2.52 0.51 -10.75
N GLU A 125 -3.33 0.36 -9.71
CA GLU A 125 -3.04 -0.52 -8.58
C GLU A 125 -3.97 -1.75 -8.49
N ARG A 126 -5.12 -1.73 -9.19
CA ARG A 126 -6.16 -2.74 -9.01
C ARG A 126 -5.78 -4.07 -9.66
N THR A 127 -6.26 -5.15 -9.04
CA THR A 127 -6.02 -6.54 -9.48
C THR A 127 -7.33 -7.19 -9.95
N ALA A 128 -7.26 -8.34 -10.59
CA ALA A 128 -8.44 -9.12 -10.97
C ALA A 128 -9.31 -9.46 -9.73
N TRP A 129 -8.67 -9.72 -8.60
CA TRP A 129 -9.37 -10.02 -7.35
C TRP A 129 -10.15 -8.83 -6.80
N THR A 130 -9.52 -7.65 -6.72
CA THR A 130 -10.19 -6.43 -6.23
C THR A 130 -11.23 -5.89 -7.21
N GLU A 131 -11.17 -6.30 -8.47
CA GLU A 131 -12.13 -5.91 -9.52
C GLU A 131 -13.18 -6.99 -9.83
N ARG A 132 -13.19 -8.13 -9.12
CA ARG A 132 -14.12 -9.25 -9.37
C ARG A 132 -15.62 -8.89 -9.33
N LYS A 133 -15.96 -7.81 -8.61
CA LYS A 133 -17.32 -7.28 -8.49
C LYS A 133 -17.57 -6.06 -9.40
N ALA A 134 -16.64 -5.73 -10.31
CA ALA A 134 -16.81 -4.59 -11.20
C ALA A 134 -17.86 -4.88 -12.28
N GLY A 135 -18.82 -3.99 -12.45
CA GLY A 135 -19.81 -4.10 -13.51
C GLY A 135 -19.17 -3.98 -14.91
N TRP A 136 -19.76 -4.68 -15.91
CA TRP A 136 -19.26 -4.72 -17.29
C TRP A 136 -19.03 -3.33 -17.91
N TRP A 137 -19.89 -2.34 -17.59
CA TRP A 137 -19.77 -0.98 -18.10
C TRP A 137 -18.51 -0.25 -17.59
N ARG A 138 -18.03 -0.57 -16.36
CA ARG A 138 -16.76 -0.06 -15.83
C ARG A 138 -15.59 -0.61 -16.63
N THR A 139 -15.64 -1.90 -16.97
CA THR A 139 -14.62 -2.56 -17.80
C THR A 139 -14.59 -1.96 -19.19
N LEU A 140 -15.76 -1.74 -19.82
CA LEU A 140 -15.84 -1.09 -21.13
C LEU A 140 -15.28 0.33 -21.11
N TYR A 141 -15.69 1.14 -20.13
CA TYR A 141 -15.15 2.50 -19.96
C TYR A 141 -13.62 2.48 -19.82
N ARG A 142 -13.06 1.62 -18.97
CA ARG A 142 -11.62 1.50 -18.76
C ARG A 142 -10.88 1.08 -20.02
N ARG A 143 -11.42 0.15 -20.80
CA ARG A 143 -10.85 -0.25 -22.09
C ARG A 143 -10.82 0.89 -23.10
N LEU A 144 -11.87 1.70 -23.15
CA LEU A 144 -11.93 2.85 -24.06
C LEU A 144 -11.00 3.98 -23.61
N ALA A 145 -11.09 4.39 -22.35
CA ALA A 145 -10.26 5.47 -21.79
C ALA A 145 -8.76 5.12 -21.77
N GLY A 146 -8.43 3.85 -21.53
CA GLY A 146 -7.05 3.38 -21.49
C GLY A 146 -6.33 3.38 -22.83
N LYS A 147 -7.05 3.46 -23.96
CA LYS A 147 -6.43 3.65 -25.29
C LYS A 147 -5.66 4.97 -25.42
N ALA A 148 -5.96 5.95 -24.58
CA ALA A 148 -5.26 7.23 -24.55
C ALA A 148 -3.99 7.20 -23.65
N VAL A 149 -3.73 6.08 -22.95
CA VAL A 149 -2.61 5.95 -22.02
C VAL A 149 -1.37 5.45 -22.75
N ASP A 150 -0.29 6.21 -22.69
CA ASP A 150 1.00 5.86 -23.33
C ASP A 150 1.79 4.85 -22.53
N CYS A 151 1.64 4.85 -21.18
CA CYS A 151 2.33 3.92 -20.30
C CYS A 151 1.55 3.75 -18.98
N PHE A 152 1.41 2.51 -18.52
CA PHE A 152 0.85 2.23 -17.20
C PHE A 152 1.97 2.07 -16.17
N LEU A 153 1.75 2.64 -14.98
CA LEU A 153 2.60 2.52 -13.82
C LEU A 153 1.90 1.58 -12.83
N SER A 154 2.36 0.35 -12.71
CA SER A 154 1.69 -0.67 -11.90
C SER A 154 2.42 -0.93 -10.58
N ASN A 155 1.68 -1.39 -9.57
CA ASN A 155 2.28 -1.81 -8.31
C ASN A 155 3.10 -3.09 -8.50
N GLY A 156 2.50 -4.12 -9.13
CA GLY A 156 3.12 -5.42 -9.29
C GLY A 156 2.47 -6.29 -10.36
N ALA A 157 2.80 -7.59 -10.33
CA ALA A 157 2.39 -8.57 -11.33
C ALA A 157 0.87 -8.71 -11.45
N PHE A 158 0.14 -8.73 -10.34
CA PHE A 158 -1.32 -8.87 -10.38
C PHE A 158 -2.02 -7.66 -11.02
N SER A 159 -1.52 -6.45 -10.78
CA SER A 159 -2.05 -5.26 -11.45
C SER A 159 -1.71 -5.26 -12.95
N GLU A 160 -0.50 -5.66 -13.32
CA GLU A 160 -0.13 -5.81 -14.73
C GLU A 160 -0.96 -6.90 -15.41
N GLN A 161 -1.14 -8.05 -14.78
CA GLN A 161 -1.95 -9.14 -15.31
C GLN A 161 -3.38 -8.66 -15.60
N TYR A 162 -3.99 -7.93 -14.67
CA TYR A 162 -5.32 -7.36 -14.87
C TYR A 162 -5.38 -6.39 -16.06
N LEU A 163 -4.38 -5.51 -16.20
CA LEU A 163 -4.30 -4.60 -17.34
C LEU A 163 -4.18 -5.35 -18.67
N ARG A 164 -3.35 -6.40 -18.73
CA ARG A 164 -3.12 -7.17 -19.97
C ARG A 164 -4.29 -8.09 -20.33
N GLU A 165 -4.72 -8.91 -19.39
CA GLU A 165 -5.67 -10.00 -19.65
C GLU A 165 -7.13 -9.53 -19.56
N ASN A 166 -7.46 -8.75 -18.53
CA ASN A 166 -8.86 -8.34 -18.29
C ASN A 166 -9.23 -7.05 -19.03
N LEU A 167 -8.31 -6.08 -19.12
CA LEU A 167 -8.56 -4.83 -19.84
C LEU A 167 -8.09 -4.85 -21.30
N GLY A 168 -7.25 -5.82 -21.70
CA GLY A 168 -6.84 -6.02 -23.09
C GLY A 168 -5.67 -5.15 -23.55
N PHE A 169 -4.87 -4.59 -22.62
CA PHE A 169 -3.68 -3.78 -22.95
C PHE A 169 -2.42 -4.65 -23.10
N SER A 170 -2.50 -5.69 -23.93
CA SER A 170 -1.43 -6.70 -24.08
C SER A 170 -0.09 -6.12 -24.57
N SER A 171 -0.12 -5.14 -25.47
CA SER A 171 1.06 -4.51 -26.06
C SER A 171 1.43 -3.16 -25.40
N ALA A 172 0.64 -2.64 -24.44
CA ALA A 172 0.92 -1.37 -23.79
C ALA A 172 2.20 -1.46 -22.93
N PRO A 173 3.03 -0.41 -22.90
CA PRO A 173 4.12 -0.31 -21.94
C PRO A 173 3.56 -0.30 -20.51
N ILE A 174 4.05 -1.23 -19.65
CA ILE A 174 3.68 -1.32 -18.24
C ILE A 174 4.96 -1.39 -17.41
N ILE A 175 5.12 -0.48 -16.47
CA ILE A 175 6.25 -0.43 -15.54
C ILE A 175 5.79 -0.88 -14.16
N ARG A 176 6.38 -1.96 -13.63
CA ARG A 176 6.09 -2.48 -12.29
C ARG A 176 6.88 -1.80 -11.20
N GLY A 177 6.44 -1.96 -9.96
CA GLY A 177 7.16 -1.51 -8.77
C GLY A 177 7.16 0.00 -8.60
N CYS A 178 6.07 0.64 -8.99
CA CYS A 178 5.87 2.08 -8.84
C CYS A 178 5.21 2.47 -7.51
N MET A 179 4.74 1.48 -6.71
CA MET A 179 4.28 1.70 -5.35
C MET A 179 5.43 1.55 -4.38
N SER A 180 5.50 2.42 -3.40
CA SER A 180 6.47 2.39 -2.30
C SER A 180 5.79 2.79 -1.00
N ALA A 181 6.21 2.19 0.11
CA ALA A 181 6.04 2.71 1.45
C ALA A 181 7.24 3.58 1.84
N ASP A 182 7.18 4.21 3.01
CA ASP A 182 8.36 4.80 3.61
C ASP A 182 9.30 3.68 4.08
N SER A 183 10.60 3.83 3.83
CA SER A 183 11.59 2.81 4.20
C SER A 183 12.25 3.22 5.52
N PHE A 184 11.83 2.60 6.62
CA PHE A 184 12.25 2.99 7.96
C PHE A 184 13.77 2.92 8.20
N TYR A 185 14.51 2.05 7.50
CA TYR A 185 15.97 2.02 7.58
C TYR A 185 16.66 3.31 7.08
N LEU A 186 15.92 4.21 6.39
CA LEU A 186 16.42 5.52 6.03
C LEU A 186 16.41 6.51 7.23
N HIS A 187 15.66 6.19 8.28
CA HIS A 187 15.41 7.08 9.41
C HIS A 187 15.95 6.53 10.73
N TYR A 188 16.19 5.20 10.82
CA TYR A 188 16.57 4.47 12.03
C TYR A 188 17.71 3.51 11.75
N ASP A 189 18.54 3.24 12.76
CA ASP A 189 19.58 2.20 12.68
C ASP A 189 18.97 0.82 12.95
N VAL A 190 18.15 0.37 11.99
CA VAL A 190 17.40 -0.89 12.09
C VAL A 190 18.32 -2.09 12.29
N GLU A 191 19.51 -2.12 11.67
CA GLU A 191 20.42 -3.26 11.76
C GLU A 191 21.01 -3.39 13.17
N ALA A 192 21.48 -2.28 13.77
CA ALA A 192 21.97 -2.29 15.14
C ALA A 192 20.88 -2.67 16.15
N GLU A 193 19.64 -2.19 15.94
CA GLU A 193 18.50 -2.53 16.79
C GLU A 193 18.10 -4.01 16.68
N LEU A 194 18.17 -4.60 15.47
CA LEU A 194 17.96 -6.03 15.25
C LEU A 194 18.99 -6.88 15.97
N GLU A 195 20.27 -6.51 15.88
CA GLU A 195 21.35 -7.24 16.55
C GLU A 195 21.24 -7.16 18.07
N ALA A 196 21.00 -5.97 18.60
CA ALA A 196 20.81 -5.78 20.05
C ALA A 196 19.64 -6.61 20.58
N ARG A 197 18.51 -6.61 19.86
CA ARG A 197 17.35 -7.40 20.21
C ARG A 197 17.61 -8.91 20.14
N HIS A 198 18.22 -9.39 19.06
CA HIS A 198 18.54 -10.81 18.90
C HIS A 198 19.46 -11.32 20.01
N LYS A 199 20.39 -10.46 20.48
CA LYS A 199 21.23 -10.78 21.65
C LYS A 199 20.38 -10.89 22.92
N ALA A 200 19.52 -9.93 23.18
CA ALA A 200 18.61 -9.93 24.34
C ALA A 200 17.66 -11.13 24.34
N ASP A 201 17.13 -11.50 23.16
CA ASP A 201 16.22 -12.64 23.00
C ASP A 201 16.93 -13.97 23.30
N ARG A 202 18.15 -14.19 22.80
CA ARG A 202 18.97 -15.38 23.14
C ARG A 202 19.28 -15.47 24.64
N GLU A 203 19.55 -14.34 25.28
CA GLU A 203 19.74 -14.30 26.73
C GLU A 203 18.47 -14.65 27.50
N ALA A 204 17.30 -14.29 26.96
CA ALA A 204 15.98 -14.62 27.54
C ALA A 204 15.59 -16.10 27.30
N GLU A 205 15.85 -16.65 26.12
CA GLU A 205 15.62 -18.08 25.76
C GLU A 205 16.38 -19.02 26.71
N CYS A 206 17.59 -18.62 27.12
CA CYS A 206 18.36 -19.37 28.13
C CYS A 206 17.69 -19.41 29.51
N ARG A 207 16.67 -18.59 29.74
CA ARG A 207 15.99 -18.49 31.05
C ARG A 207 14.63 -19.17 31.10
N ASN A 208 13.80 -19.16 30.04
CA ASN A 208 12.43 -19.73 30.11
C ASN A 208 11.66 -19.85 28.78
N GLY A 209 12.27 -20.05 27.65
CA GLY A 209 11.55 -20.11 26.36
C GLY A 209 10.75 -18.81 26.07
N LYS A 210 10.86 -18.28 24.89
CA LYS A 210 10.18 -17.02 24.52
C LYS A 210 9.19 -17.28 23.39
N GLY A 211 7.94 -16.85 23.58
CA GLY A 211 6.92 -16.84 22.53
C GLY A 211 7.25 -15.85 21.42
N ILE A 212 6.65 -16.06 20.27
CA ILE A 212 6.76 -15.16 19.09
C ILE A 212 5.75 -14.02 19.24
N ARG A 213 6.19 -12.79 18.96
CA ARG A 213 5.35 -11.61 18.98
C ARG A 213 4.88 -11.27 17.58
N PHE A 214 3.61 -11.53 17.33
CA PHE A 214 2.95 -11.19 16.07
C PHE A 214 2.34 -9.80 16.14
N LEU A 215 2.38 -9.07 15.02
CA LEU A 215 1.81 -7.74 14.90
C LEU A 215 0.91 -7.65 13.65
N TYR A 216 -0.31 -7.20 13.86
CA TYR A 216 -1.18 -6.70 12.80
C TYR A 216 -1.20 -5.16 12.83
N VAL A 217 -1.04 -4.52 11.68
CA VAL A 217 -1.19 -3.06 11.50
C VAL A 217 -2.22 -2.79 10.42
N GLY A 218 -3.22 -1.96 10.71
CA GLY A 218 -4.20 -1.56 9.72
C GLY A 218 -5.60 -1.35 10.27
N ARG A 219 -6.54 -0.99 9.40
CA ARG A 219 -7.94 -0.80 9.77
C ARG A 219 -8.57 -2.11 10.27
N ILE A 220 -9.34 -2.05 11.34
CA ILE A 220 -10.08 -3.18 11.91
C ILE A 220 -11.45 -3.26 11.22
N VAL A 221 -11.47 -3.76 9.98
CA VAL A 221 -12.64 -3.83 9.09
C VAL A 221 -12.67 -5.16 8.34
N GLU A 222 -13.83 -5.53 7.80
CA GLU A 222 -14.07 -6.84 7.15
C GLU A 222 -13.07 -7.19 6.04
N PRO A 223 -12.75 -6.30 5.07
CA PRO A 223 -11.81 -6.63 4.00
C PRO A 223 -10.38 -6.92 4.48
N LYS A 224 -10.06 -6.60 5.73
CA LYS A 224 -8.74 -6.85 6.33
C LYS A 224 -8.60 -8.21 7.02
N GLY A 225 -9.65 -9.04 7.01
CA GLY A 225 -9.59 -10.43 7.48
C GLY A 225 -9.40 -10.59 8.98
N ILE A 226 -9.86 -9.62 9.78
CA ILE A 226 -9.65 -9.61 11.25
C ILE A 226 -10.35 -10.78 11.92
N ARG A 227 -11.56 -11.16 11.47
CA ARG A 227 -12.28 -12.31 12.02
C ARG A 227 -11.49 -13.60 11.80
N GLN A 228 -11.01 -13.81 10.58
CA GLN A 228 -10.20 -14.96 10.20
C GLN A 228 -8.90 -15.01 11.02
N LEU A 229 -8.26 -13.86 11.22
CA LEU A 229 -7.06 -13.76 12.04
C LEU A 229 -7.30 -14.22 13.46
N LEU A 230 -8.32 -13.70 14.12
CA LEU A 230 -8.60 -13.99 15.53
C LEU A 230 -9.12 -15.42 15.74
N GLU A 231 -9.89 -15.96 14.80
CA GLU A 231 -10.31 -17.36 14.81
C GLU A 231 -9.14 -18.34 14.65
N ALA A 232 -8.19 -18.03 13.74
CA ALA A 232 -6.98 -18.84 13.58
C ALA A 232 -6.04 -18.70 14.79
N TRP A 233 -5.91 -17.48 15.32
CA TRP A 233 -5.12 -17.22 16.51
C TRP A 233 -5.59 -17.99 17.74
N GLU A 234 -6.89 -18.05 17.98
CA GLU A 234 -7.45 -18.81 19.11
C GLU A 234 -7.05 -20.30 19.09
N ILE A 235 -6.93 -20.89 17.90
CA ILE A 235 -6.48 -22.28 17.76
C ILE A 235 -4.98 -22.38 17.95
N HIS A 236 -4.22 -21.48 17.32
CA HIS A 236 -2.76 -21.45 17.41
C HIS A 236 -2.28 -21.27 18.84
N HIS A 237 -2.87 -20.33 19.59
CA HIS A 237 -2.46 -19.99 20.95
C HIS A 237 -2.65 -21.14 21.96
N ARG A 238 -3.54 -22.11 21.69
CA ARG A 238 -3.67 -23.34 22.52
C ARG A 238 -2.41 -24.20 22.48
N SER A 239 -1.69 -24.19 21.34
CA SER A 239 -0.44 -24.95 21.16
C SER A 239 0.79 -24.12 21.51
N TYR A 240 0.70 -22.80 21.44
CA TYR A 240 1.79 -21.86 21.68
C TYR A 240 1.32 -20.73 22.62
N PRO A 241 1.12 -21.03 23.94
CA PRO A 241 0.52 -20.09 24.88
C PRO A 241 1.40 -18.88 25.24
N ASP A 242 2.69 -18.94 24.93
CA ASP A 242 3.63 -17.83 25.16
C ASP A 242 3.67 -16.82 24.00
N ASP A 243 3.02 -17.13 22.87
CA ASP A 243 2.93 -16.22 21.73
C ASP A 243 1.95 -15.08 22.03
N THR A 244 2.24 -13.91 21.45
CA THR A 244 1.38 -12.72 21.55
C THR A 244 0.99 -12.18 20.20
N LEU A 245 -0.23 -11.63 20.09
CA LEU A 245 -0.74 -10.95 18.90
C LEU A 245 -1.19 -9.54 19.26
N THR A 246 -0.48 -8.55 18.72
CA THR A 246 -0.86 -7.13 18.87
C THR A 246 -1.61 -6.66 17.60
N LEU A 247 -2.79 -6.06 17.79
CA LEU A 247 -3.56 -5.40 16.73
C LEU A 247 -3.45 -3.88 16.90
N ALA A 248 -2.73 -3.22 15.99
CA ALA A 248 -2.57 -1.77 15.94
C ALA A 248 -3.45 -1.18 14.85
N GLY A 249 -4.58 -0.56 15.25
CA GLY A 249 -5.52 0.06 14.32
C GLY A 249 -6.91 0.26 14.88
N GLU A 250 -7.73 0.93 14.10
CA GLU A 250 -9.14 1.22 14.40
C GLU A 250 -10.06 0.76 13.28
N GLY A 251 -11.33 0.65 13.56
CA GLY A 251 -12.37 0.32 12.59
C GLY A 251 -13.64 -0.18 13.25
N ILE A 252 -14.67 -0.37 12.42
CA ILE A 252 -16.02 -0.72 12.88
C ILE A 252 -16.10 -2.06 13.64
N LEU A 253 -15.14 -2.97 13.39
CA LEU A 253 -15.10 -4.27 14.06
C LEU A 253 -14.37 -4.25 15.42
N LEU A 254 -13.66 -3.15 15.78
CA LEU A 254 -12.79 -3.15 16.95
C LEU A 254 -13.54 -3.47 18.25
N ASN A 255 -14.69 -2.85 18.50
CA ASN A 255 -15.44 -3.07 19.72
C ASN A 255 -16.00 -4.50 19.82
N GLU A 256 -16.55 -5.01 18.71
CA GLU A 256 -17.02 -6.40 18.64
C GLU A 256 -15.88 -7.40 18.92
N MET A 257 -14.70 -7.15 18.36
CA MET A 257 -13.55 -8.02 18.57
C MET A 257 -13.04 -7.95 20.02
N ARG A 258 -13.06 -6.78 20.66
CA ARG A 258 -12.74 -6.63 22.10
C ARG A 258 -13.70 -7.39 22.98
N GLU A 259 -15.01 -7.32 22.72
CA GLU A 259 -16.01 -8.04 23.48
C GLU A 259 -15.85 -9.56 23.35
N ARG A 260 -15.52 -10.04 22.15
CA ARG A 260 -15.44 -11.48 21.86
C ARG A 260 -14.14 -12.13 22.33
N TYR A 261 -13.01 -11.44 22.18
CA TYR A 261 -11.68 -12.03 22.42
C TYR A 261 -10.99 -11.46 23.64
N GLY A 262 -11.31 -10.22 24.06
CA GLY A 262 -10.73 -9.58 25.23
C GLY A 262 -9.21 -9.48 25.22
N ASP A 263 -8.62 -9.33 26.40
CA ASP A 263 -7.16 -9.35 26.61
C ASP A 263 -6.67 -10.78 26.96
N ASP A 264 -7.55 -11.78 26.90
CA ASP A 264 -7.21 -13.18 27.08
C ASP A 264 -6.48 -13.74 25.85
N LYS A 265 -5.72 -14.81 26.05
CA LYS A 265 -5.05 -15.56 24.98
C LYS A 265 -3.95 -14.77 24.24
N GLY A 266 -3.23 -13.91 24.96
CA GLY A 266 -2.10 -13.17 24.39
C GLY A 266 -2.46 -12.13 23.33
N ILE A 267 -3.74 -11.69 23.24
CA ILE A 267 -4.20 -10.68 22.29
C ILE A 267 -4.13 -9.30 22.93
N ILE A 268 -3.48 -8.34 22.25
CA ILE A 268 -3.35 -6.94 22.66
C ILE A 268 -4.01 -6.06 21.59
N MET A 269 -5.11 -5.40 21.93
CA MET A 269 -5.80 -4.47 21.01
C MET A 269 -5.38 -3.03 21.30
N ALA A 270 -4.30 -2.56 20.66
CA ALA A 270 -3.68 -1.26 20.90
C ALA A 270 -4.55 -0.06 20.48
N GLY A 271 -5.56 -0.28 19.62
CA GLY A 271 -6.34 0.81 19.05
C GLY A 271 -5.54 1.63 18.02
N TYR A 272 -5.91 2.88 17.81
CA TYR A 272 -5.22 3.76 16.89
C TYR A 272 -3.78 4.04 17.31
N VAL A 273 -2.86 3.84 16.40
CA VAL A 273 -1.44 4.18 16.53
C VAL A 273 -1.08 5.19 15.44
N SER A 274 -0.58 6.34 15.86
CA SER A 274 -0.14 7.37 14.90
C SER A 274 1.11 6.93 14.14
N TYR A 275 1.30 7.45 12.92
CA TYR A 275 2.39 7.03 12.03
C TYR A 275 3.78 7.29 12.63
N ASP A 276 3.95 8.34 13.41
CA ASP A 276 5.19 8.67 14.13
C ASP A 276 5.55 7.66 15.24
N ARG A 277 4.56 6.90 15.74
CA ARG A 277 4.74 5.88 16.77
C ARG A 277 4.77 4.46 16.24
N ILE A 278 4.36 4.22 14.99
CA ILE A 278 4.20 2.87 14.46
C ILE A 278 5.52 2.10 14.39
N TYR A 279 6.65 2.81 14.23
CA TYR A 279 7.96 2.20 14.22
C TYR A 279 8.26 1.41 15.50
N SER A 280 7.84 1.90 16.68
CA SER A 280 8.05 1.19 17.94
C SER A 280 7.36 -0.18 17.96
N TYR A 281 6.19 -0.29 17.35
CA TYR A 281 5.46 -1.56 17.21
C TYR A 281 6.18 -2.53 16.26
N TYR A 282 6.66 -2.04 15.12
CA TYR A 282 7.49 -2.86 14.22
C TYR A 282 8.77 -3.31 14.92
N LYS A 283 9.43 -2.41 15.65
CA LYS A 283 10.64 -2.73 16.42
C LYS A 283 10.39 -3.82 17.47
N ASP A 284 9.23 -3.83 18.10
CA ASP A 284 8.92 -4.74 19.21
C ASP A 284 8.30 -6.09 18.79
N CYS A 285 7.86 -6.25 17.52
CA CYS A 285 7.35 -7.53 17.03
C CYS A 285 8.44 -8.41 16.40
N ASP A 286 8.13 -9.67 16.14
CA ASP A 286 8.98 -10.64 15.44
C ASP A 286 8.46 -10.91 14.03
N VAL A 287 7.13 -10.99 13.89
CA VAL A 287 6.44 -11.30 12.65
C VAL A 287 5.29 -10.32 12.46
N VAL A 288 5.17 -9.74 11.27
CA VAL A 288 4.00 -8.94 10.89
C VAL A 288 3.04 -9.77 10.07
N VAL A 289 1.78 -9.84 10.50
CA VAL A 289 0.72 -10.61 9.83
C VAL A 289 -0.27 -9.69 9.12
N GLN A 290 -0.52 -9.97 7.83
CA GLN A 290 -1.50 -9.26 7.00
C GLN A 290 -2.51 -10.25 6.40
N PRO A 291 -3.65 -10.51 7.08
CA PRO A 291 -4.63 -11.52 6.70
C PRO A 291 -5.69 -11.02 5.73
N THR A 292 -5.38 -9.98 4.98
CA THR A 292 -6.36 -9.28 4.15
C THR A 292 -7.12 -10.21 3.21
N LEU A 293 -8.43 -9.98 3.10
CA LEU A 293 -9.31 -10.64 2.11
C LEU A 293 -9.35 -9.85 0.79
N GLU A 294 -8.99 -8.56 0.85
CA GLU A 294 -8.95 -7.70 -0.33
C GLU A 294 -8.00 -6.52 -0.10
N ASP A 295 -6.91 -6.48 -0.85
CA ASP A 295 -5.97 -5.36 -0.87
C ASP A 295 -5.29 -5.25 -2.23
N ASN A 296 -5.14 -4.04 -2.76
CA ASN A 296 -4.40 -3.82 -4.00
C ASN A 296 -2.88 -3.93 -3.80
N TRP A 297 -2.42 -3.45 -2.65
CA TRP A 297 -1.01 -3.45 -2.24
C TRP A 297 -0.91 -2.97 -0.80
N SER A 298 -0.67 -3.86 0.14
CA SER A 298 -0.50 -3.46 1.53
C SER A 298 0.86 -2.80 1.75
N LEU A 299 0.86 -1.58 2.22
CA LEU A 299 2.09 -0.85 2.58
C LEU A 299 2.73 -1.39 3.85
N VAL A 300 1.96 -2.02 4.71
CA VAL A 300 2.44 -2.63 5.96
C VAL A 300 3.49 -3.71 5.71
N ILE A 301 3.41 -4.43 4.58
CA ILE A 301 4.42 -5.44 4.25
C ILE A 301 5.80 -4.81 3.97
N PRO A 302 5.97 -3.85 3.04
CA PRO A 302 7.27 -3.20 2.86
C PRO A 302 7.73 -2.41 4.09
N GLU A 303 6.82 -1.83 4.88
CA GLU A 303 7.16 -1.19 6.16
C GLU A 303 7.77 -2.21 7.14
N ALA A 304 7.12 -3.36 7.34
CA ALA A 304 7.65 -4.45 8.17
C ALA A 304 9.01 -4.95 7.69
N MET A 305 9.15 -5.13 6.38
CA MET A 305 10.40 -5.56 5.76
C MET A 305 11.51 -4.52 5.97
N SER A 306 11.21 -3.22 5.84
CA SER A 306 12.17 -2.15 6.08
C SER A 306 12.62 -2.07 7.55
N CYS A 307 11.79 -2.57 8.49
CA CYS A 307 12.13 -2.75 9.90
C CYS A 307 12.79 -4.11 10.20
N GLY A 308 13.16 -4.89 9.18
CA GLY A 308 13.78 -6.19 9.34
C GLY A 308 12.89 -7.23 10.02
N ARG A 309 11.57 -7.19 9.81
CA ARG A 309 10.63 -8.16 10.37
C ARG A 309 10.30 -9.25 9.36
N ALA A 310 10.11 -10.48 9.85
CA ALA A 310 9.52 -11.53 9.04
C ALA A 310 8.06 -11.18 8.76
N VAL A 311 7.52 -11.65 7.64
CA VAL A 311 6.17 -11.31 7.20
C VAL A 311 5.31 -12.54 6.94
N MET A 312 4.03 -12.47 7.35
CA MET A 312 3.02 -13.47 7.10
C MET A 312 1.90 -12.80 6.29
N CYS A 313 1.74 -13.16 5.02
CA CYS A 313 0.95 -12.40 4.08
C CYS A 313 -0.12 -13.23 3.39
N SER A 314 -1.34 -12.72 3.35
CA SER A 314 -2.43 -13.30 2.57
C SER A 314 -2.12 -13.30 1.07
N ILE A 315 -2.49 -14.39 0.39
CA ILE A 315 -2.44 -14.50 -1.08
C ILE A 315 -3.37 -13.51 -1.80
N TYR A 316 -4.33 -12.91 -1.09
CA TYR A 316 -5.24 -11.87 -1.61
C TYR A 316 -4.66 -10.46 -1.51
N ASN A 317 -3.43 -10.31 -1.02
CA ASN A 317 -2.68 -9.05 -1.08
C ASN A 317 -2.04 -8.88 -2.45
N GLY A 318 -2.33 -7.78 -3.15
CA GLY A 318 -1.81 -7.53 -4.49
C GLY A 318 -0.28 -7.43 -4.60
N GLY A 319 0.40 -7.15 -3.47
CA GLY A 319 1.87 -7.09 -3.40
C GLY A 319 2.55 -8.42 -3.04
N TYR A 320 1.76 -9.43 -2.69
CA TYR A 320 2.29 -10.72 -2.22
C TYR A 320 3.34 -11.34 -3.15
N PRO A 321 3.13 -11.45 -4.48
CA PRO A 321 4.07 -12.15 -5.33
C PRO A 321 5.47 -11.52 -5.42
N GLU A 322 5.56 -10.21 -5.24
CA GLU A 322 6.82 -9.48 -5.29
C GLU A 322 7.51 -9.41 -3.92
N LEU A 323 6.73 -9.14 -2.88
CA LEU A 323 7.24 -8.78 -1.56
C LEU A 323 7.52 -9.99 -0.68
N VAL A 324 6.75 -11.08 -0.82
CA VAL A 324 6.87 -12.25 0.08
C VAL A 324 7.34 -13.46 -0.69
N LYS A 325 8.42 -14.05 -0.19
CA LYS A 325 9.01 -15.29 -0.72
C LYS A 325 9.02 -16.31 0.41
N ASP A 326 8.24 -17.37 0.24
CA ASP A 326 8.08 -18.42 1.26
C ASP A 326 9.43 -18.99 1.68
N SER A 327 9.62 -19.14 2.99
CA SER A 327 10.84 -19.60 3.65
C SER A 327 12.05 -18.66 3.51
N VAL A 328 11.95 -17.55 2.77
CA VAL A 328 13.04 -16.58 2.57
C VAL A 328 12.87 -15.39 3.52
N ASN A 329 11.76 -14.66 3.41
CA ASN A 329 11.47 -13.51 4.27
C ASN A 329 10.12 -13.63 5.00
N GLY A 330 9.40 -14.74 4.84
CA GLY A 330 8.12 -14.97 5.47
C GLY A 330 7.39 -16.18 4.92
N TYR A 331 6.07 -16.17 5.08
CA TYR A 331 5.17 -17.19 4.53
C TYR A 331 3.90 -16.55 4.00
N SER A 332 3.42 -17.09 2.87
CA SER A 332 2.10 -16.79 2.34
C SER A 332 1.05 -17.78 2.88
N PHE A 333 -0.22 -17.36 2.93
CA PHE A 333 -1.33 -18.19 3.37
C PHE A 333 -2.65 -17.73 2.75
N ASP A 334 -3.64 -18.64 2.72
CA ASP A 334 -5.02 -18.32 2.41
C ASP A 334 -5.78 -18.06 3.71
N PRO A 335 -6.27 -16.85 4.00
CA PRO A 335 -7.04 -16.55 5.21
C PRO A 335 -8.42 -17.26 5.25
N LEU A 336 -8.90 -17.81 4.13
CA LEU A 336 -10.14 -18.57 4.06
C LEU A 336 -9.92 -20.08 4.31
N ASP A 337 -8.68 -20.55 4.25
CA ASP A 337 -8.27 -21.88 4.70
C ASP A 337 -7.82 -21.82 6.16
N LYS A 338 -8.75 -22.14 7.07
CA LYS A 338 -8.51 -22.03 8.52
C LYS A 338 -7.34 -22.89 9.00
N GLU A 339 -7.24 -24.12 8.51
CA GLU A 339 -6.17 -25.04 8.90
C GLU A 339 -4.81 -24.57 8.36
N GLY A 340 -4.76 -24.19 7.08
CA GLY A 340 -3.57 -23.61 6.45
C GLY A 340 -3.13 -22.32 7.14
N PHE A 341 -4.05 -21.49 7.62
CA PHE A 341 -3.75 -20.28 8.36
C PHE A 341 -3.09 -20.57 9.72
N VAL A 342 -3.66 -21.50 10.50
CA VAL A 342 -3.07 -21.93 11.77
C VAL A 342 -1.67 -22.51 11.55
N ASN A 343 -1.51 -23.38 10.55
CA ASN A 343 -0.22 -23.96 10.20
C ASN A 343 0.83 -22.92 9.77
N ALA A 344 0.39 -21.82 9.15
CA ALA A 344 1.29 -20.74 8.74
C ALA A 344 1.91 -20.03 9.97
N PHE A 345 1.17 -19.83 11.06
CA PHE A 345 1.73 -19.34 12.33
C PHE A 345 2.80 -20.28 12.88
N ALA A 346 2.51 -21.58 12.94
CA ALA A 346 3.40 -22.57 13.51
C ALA A 346 4.77 -22.68 12.78
N LYS A 347 4.81 -22.40 11.47
CA LYS A 347 6.05 -22.41 10.69
C LYS A 347 7.14 -21.47 11.22
N PHE A 348 6.75 -20.38 11.88
CA PHE A 348 7.71 -19.40 12.40
C PHE A 348 8.51 -19.90 13.60
N HIS A 349 8.00 -20.90 14.36
CA HIS A 349 8.73 -21.51 15.49
C HIS A 349 9.97 -22.30 15.06
N SER A 350 10.03 -22.76 13.81
CA SER A 350 11.20 -23.44 13.24
C SER A 350 12.04 -22.54 12.34
N ALA A 351 11.67 -21.26 12.16
CA ALA A 351 12.30 -20.35 11.23
C ALA A 351 13.38 -19.49 11.91
N ASN A 352 14.41 -19.12 11.16
CA ASN A 352 15.37 -18.10 11.60
C ASN A 352 14.82 -16.69 11.27
N LEU A 353 14.11 -16.09 12.23
CA LEU A 353 13.41 -14.81 12.05
C LEU A 353 14.37 -13.66 11.73
N LEU A 354 15.56 -13.62 12.34
CA LEU A 354 16.57 -12.61 12.04
C LEU A 354 17.03 -12.69 10.56
N LYS A 355 17.29 -13.91 10.08
CA LYS A 355 17.65 -14.11 8.68
C LYS A 355 16.52 -13.71 7.74
N MET A 356 15.27 -14.08 8.07
CA MET A 356 14.09 -13.68 7.30
C MET A 356 13.93 -12.16 7.24
N GLY A 357 14.09 -11.47 8.36
CA GLY A 357 14.02 -10.02 8.43
C GLY A 357 15.07 -9.34 7.54
N ARG A 358 16.34 -9.80 7.61
CA ARG A 358 17.42 -9.28 6.75
C ARG A 358 17.14 -9.52 5.26
N GLN A 359 16.62 -10.69 4.89
CA GLN A 359 16.21 -10.97 3.51
C GLN A 359 15.05 -10.07 3.07
N GLY A 360 14.09 -9.81 3.97
CA GLY A 360 13.01 -8.84 3.76
C GLY A 360 13.55 -7.45 3.43
N MET A 361 14.49 -6.92 4.21
CA MET A 361 15.13 -5.62 3.95
C MET A 361 15.81 -5.57 2.58
N MET A 362 16.49 -6.65 2.16
CA MET A 362 17.12 -6.71 0.83
C MET A 362 16.10 -6.66 -0.31
N ILE A 363 14.97 -7.33 -0.16
CA ILE A 363 13.87 -7.31 -1.14
C ILE A 363 13.25 -5.92 -1.19
N GLU A 364 12.96 -5.32 -0.01
CA GLU A 364 12.31 -4.01 0.12
C GLU A 364 13.12 -2.88 -0.55
N LYS A 365 14.44 -2.91 -0.51
CA LYS A 365 15.32 -1.94 -1.20
C LYS A 365 15.03 -1.80 -2.70
N ASN A 366 14.37 -2.77 -3.34
CA ASN A 366 13.92 -2.64 -4.72
C ASN A 366 12.59 -1.87 -4.86
N PHE A 367 11.89 -1.64 -3.75
CA PHE A 367 10.62 -0.94 -3.67
C PHE A 367 10.73 0.38 -2.87
N SER A 368 11.95 0.86 -2.62
CA SER A 368 12.18 2.13 -1.92
C SER A 368 11.62 3.32 -2.71
N PRO A 369 11.37 4.45 -2.03
CA PRO A 369 10.88 5.67 -2.68
C PRO A 369 11.75 6.15 -3.84
N GLU A 370 13.09 6.03 -3.72
CA GLU A 370 14.04 6.41 -4.77
C GLU A 370 13.90 5.52 -6.01
N LYS A 371 13.77 4.20 -5.79
CA LYS A 371 13.62 3.25 -6.90
C LYS A 371 12.27 3.42 -7.60
N ALA A 372 11.20 3.63 -6.85
CA ALA A 372 9.88 3.93 -7.41
C ALA A 372 9.90 5.22 -8.24
N ALA A 373 10.45 6.31 -7.68
CA ALA A 373 10.59 7.58 -8.39
C ALA A 373 11.43 7.45 -9.68
N LEU A 374 12.54 6.71 -9.62
CA LEU A 374 13.38 6.51 -10.82
C LEU A 374 12.64 5.74 -11.93
N ARG A 375 11.86 4.71 -11.57
CA ARG A 375 11.03 3.97 -12.55
C ARG A 375 9.98 4.88 -13.19
N ILE A 376 9.28 5.66 -12.37
CA ILE A 376 8.27 6.62 -12.82
C ILE A 376 8.90 7.69 -13.71
N TYR A 377 10.03 8.27 -13.31
CA TYR A 377 10.73 9.29 -14.10
C TYR A 377 11.19 8.77 -15.46
N LYS A 378 11.77 7.56 -15.49
CA LYS A 378 12.15 6.91 -16.76
C LYS A 378 10.95 6.66 -17.68
N ALA A 379 9.80 6.31 -17.11
CA ALA A 379 8.56 6.15 -17.87
C ALA A 379 8.04 7.49 -18.45
N CYS A 380 8.32 8.61 -17.78
CA CYS A 380 7.99 9.95 -18.31
C CYS A 380 8.84 10.32 -19.52
N CYS A 381 10.08 9.84 -19.62
CA CYS A 381 10.94 10.10 -20.75
C CYS A 381 10.44 9.34 -22.00
N PRO A 382 10.41 9.97 -23.18
CA PRO A 382 10.13 9.23 -24.41
C PRO A 382 11.17 8.12 -24.58
N VAL A 383 10.71 6.93 -24.99
CA VAL A 383 11.62 5.87 -25.43
C VAL A 383 12.26 6.39 -26.72
N VAL A 384 13.56 6.68 -26.66
CA VAL A 384 14.36 7.04 -27.84
C VAL A 384 14.54 5.80 -28.71
#